data_6c0e645bcb7ad504d949b96fc067da1d
#
_entry.id   6c0e645bcb7ad504d949b96fc067da1d
#
_cell.length_a   1.000
_cell.length_b   1.000
_cell.length_c   1.000
_cell.angle_alpha   90.00
_cell.angle_beta   90.00
_cell.angle_gamma   90.00
#
_symmetry.space_group_name_H-M   'P 1'
#
loop_
_entity.id
_entity.type
_entity.pdbx_description
1 polymer ?
#
loop_
_entity_poly.entity_id
_entity_poly.type
_entity_poly.pdbx_seq_one_letter_code
_entity_poly.pdbx_strand_id
1 'polypeptide(L)'
;RLTKPFYLSVHEVTNSQFLSYKQTDSQNNRIDRDNLPVTNISWNEAALYCNWLSRKEGLSLFYKVKNGRVAGFILKSEGYRMPTESEWTWSARSTDSKKSPNLVFPWGNKMPLIKGSGNYADESYKGSSSYIPNYRDGFPERSPVGSFKANKRGIYDMGGNVSEFVNDFYSIMNNSDKTYIDLTGPARGRGHVVKGSNWGSSNLTELRYSYRDESSQGDNETGFRIARWLIGKSDENN
;
A
#
# COMPACT_ATOMS: atom_id res chain seq x y z
N ARG A 1 16.55 5.28 7.46
CA ARG A 1 17.39 4.86 6.32
C ARG A 1 17.03 3.42 5.95
N LEU A 2 16.76 3.15 4.65
CA LEU A 2 16.62 1.79 4.11
C LEU A 2 17.99 1.28 3.68
N THR A 3 18.38 0.09 4.14
CA THR A 3 19.66 -0.56 3.80
C THR A 3 19.45 -1.88 3.05
N LYS A 4 18.30 -2.53 3.24
CA LYS A 4 17.96 -3.76 2.55
C LYS A 4 17.30 -3.47 1.20
N PRO A 5 17.80 -4.03 0.10
CA PRO A 5 17.10 -3.97 -1.17
C PRO A 5 15.79 -4.76 -1.08
N PHE A 6 14.76 -4.27 -1.76
CA PHE A 6 13.44 -4.91 -1.76
C PHE A 6 12.75 -4.77 -3.11
N TYR A 7 11.91 -5.74 -3.40
CA TYR A 7 10.92 -5.67 -4.47
C TYR A 7 9.62 -5.07 -3.92
N LEU A 8 8.96 -4.28 -4.74
CA LEU A 8 7.62 -3.75 -4.48
C LEU A 8 6.77 -3.98 -5.72
N SER A 9 5.53 -4.44 -5.55
CA SER A 9 4.61 -4.56 -6.69
C SER A 9 4.34 -3.20 -7.30
N VAL A 10 4.28 -3.14 -8.62
CA VAL A 10 4.04 -1.90 -9.36
C VAL A 10 2.61 -1.40 -9.21
N HIS A 11 1.67 -2.28 -8.88
CA HIS A 11 0.25 -1.99 -8.64
C HIS A 11 -0.19 -2.51 -7.27
N GLU A 12 -1.35 -2.07 -6.82
CA GLU A 12 -2.10 -2.71 -5.74
C GLU A 12 -2.46 -4.14 -6.13
N VAL A 13 -2.73 -5.01 -5.15
CA VAL A 13 -3.25 -6.37 -5.38
C VAL A 13 -4.68 -6.26 -5.92
N THR A 14 -4.93 -6.91 -7.06
CA THR A 14 -6.25 -6.88 -7.71
C THR A 14 -7.23 -7.90 -7.12
N ASN A 15 -8.52 -7.69 -7.38
CA ASN A 15 -9.58 -8.65 -7.05
C ASN A 15 -9.27 -10.04 -7.61
N SER A 16 -8.85 -10.14 -8.88
CA SER A 16 -8.49 -11.42 -9.52
C SER A 16 -7.36 -12.13 -8.79
N GLN A 17 -6.29 -11.41 -8.45
CA GLN A 17 -5.17 -11.96 -7.70
C GLN A 17 -5.58 -12.45 -6.31
N PHE A 18 -6.37 -11.66 -5.57
CA PHE A 18 -6.81 -12.02 -4.23
C PHE A 18 -7.79 -13.18 -4.24
N LEU A 19 -8.66 -13.26 -5.23
CA LEU A 19 -9.60 -14.38 -5.40
C LEU A 19 -8.89 -15.71 -5.72
N SER A 20 -7.76 -15.68 -6.41
CA SER A 20 -6.94 -16.88 -6.59
C SER A 20 -6.47 -17.48 -5.25
N TYR A 21 -6.29 -16.65 -4.22
CA TYR A 21 -6.06 -17.10 -2.84
C TYR A 21 -7.31 -17.69 -2.18
N LYS A 22 -8.47 -17.06 -2.36
CA LYS A 22 -9.73 -17.53 -1.76
C LYS A 22 -10.29 -18.78 -2.44
N GLN A 23 -10.07 -18.98 -3.74
CA GLN A 23 -10.56 -20.11 -4.53
C GLN A 23 -9.85 -21.43 -4.27
N THR A 24 -8.74 -21.45 -3.54
CA THR A 24 -8.18 -22.70 -3.04
C THR A 24 -9.14 -23.45 -2.10
N ASP A 25 -10.24 -22.81 -1.68
CA ASP A 25 -11.20 -23.35 -0.71
C ASP A 25 -12.65 -23.49 -1.21
N SER A 26 -13.06 -23.01 -2.39
CA SER A 26 -14.46 -23.20 -2.85
C SER A 26 -14.70 -22.94 -4.33
N GLN A 27 -15.52 -23.80 -4.92
CA GLN A 27 -16.03 -23.68 -6.28
C GLN A 27 -17.02 -22.52 -6.43
N ASN A 28 -16.90 -21.82 -7.57
CA ASN A 28 -17.81 -20.81 -8.12
C ASN A 28 -17.83 -19.42 -7.50
N ASN A 29 -17.24 -18.44 -8.24
CA ASN A 29 -18.01 -17.27 -8.63
C ASN A 29 -17.31 -16.46 -9.73
N ARG A 30 -18.05 -16.05 -10.75
CA ARG A 30 -17.66 -15.15 -11.83
C ARG A 30 -17.05 -13.88 -11.26
N ILE A 31 -15.85 -13.59 -11.70
CA ILE A 31 -15.11 -12.38 -11.31
C ILE A 31 -15.27 -11.38 -12.45
N ASP A 32 -16.33 -10.60 -12.43
CA ASP A 32 -16.40 -9.39 -13.21
C ASP A 32 -15.64 -8.28 -12.45
N ARG A 33 -14.56 -7.77 -13.02
CA ARG A 33 -13.70 -6.66 -12.58
C ARG A 33 -12.31 -7.06 -12.10
N ASP A 34 -11.64 -7.84 -12.90
CA ASP A 34 -10.37 -8.48 -12.59
C ASP A 34 -9.24 -7.52 -12.20
N ASN A 35 -9.24 -6.29 -12.73
CA ASN A 35 -8.16 -5.32 -12.54
C ASN A 35 -8.47 -4.20 -11.53
N LEU A 36 -9.59 -4.25 -10.80
CA LEU A 36 -9.80 -3.32 -9.68
C LEU A 36 -8.96 -3.75 -8.47
N PRO A 37 -8.41 -2.82 -7.68
CA PRO A 37 -7.75 -3.17 -6.44
C PRO A 37 -8.71 -3.86 -5.47
N VAL A 38 -8.23 -4.86 -4.76
CA VAL A 38 -9.03 -5.53 -3.73
C VAL A 38 -9.24 -4.61 -2.54
N THR A 39 -10.47 -4.58 -2.03
CA THR A 39 -10.88 -3.81 -0.85
C THR A 39 -11.80 -4.64 0.04
N ASN A 40 -12.29 -4.08 1.13
CA ASN A 40 -13.15 -4.77 2.11
C ASN A 40 -12.47 -6.02 2.71
N ILE A 41 -11.16 -5.97 2.88
CA ILE A 41 -10.35 -7.02 3.49
C ILE A 41 -9.66 -6.48 4.74
N SER A 42 -9.47 -7.31 5.74
CA SER A 42 -8.68 -6.96 6.91
C SER A 42 -7.17 -7.00 6.61
N TRP A 43 -6.39 -6.27 7.41
CA TRP A 43 -4.93 -6.38 7.39
C TRP A 43 -4.45 -7.83 7.56
N ASN A 44 -5.12 -8.60 8.42
CA ASN A 44 -4.81 -10.01 8.63
C ASN A 44 -5.00 -10.84 7.35
N GLU A 45 -6.08 -10.60 6.59
CA GLU A 45 -6.32 -11.31 5.31
C GLU A 45 -5.26 -10.93 4.27
N ALA A 46 -4.85 -9.66 4.20
CA ALA A 46 -3.75 -9.23 3.34
C ALA A 46 -2.43 -9.94 3.70
N ALA A 47 -2.12 -10.07 5.00
CA ALA A 47 -0.95 -10.80 5.48
C ALA A 47 -1.01 -12.31 5.18
N LEU A 48 -2.18 -12.92 5.33
CA LEU A 48 -2.39 -14.34 4.98
C LEU A 48 -2.26 -14.58 3.47
N TYR A 49 -2.74 -13.65 2.64
CA TYR A 49 -2.51 -13.66 1.19
C TYR A 49 -1.00 -13.66 0.86
N CYS A 50 -0.23 -12.78 1.48
CA CYS A 50 1.23 -12.74 1.30
C CYS A 50 1.90 -14.08 1.64
N ASN A 51 1.50 -14.71 2.74
CA ASN A 51 1.99 -16.04 3.11
C ASN A 51 1.56 -17.12 2.12
N TRP A 52 0.33 -17.07 1.62
CA TRP A 52 -0.13 -17.99 0.59
C TRP A 52 0.70 -17.87 -0.69
N LEU A 53 0.95 -16.64 -1.15
CA LEU A 53 1.77 -16.40 -2.33
C LEU A 53 3.20 -16.88 -2.13
N SER A 54 3.77 -16.68 -0.94
CA SER A 54 5.09 -17.19 -0.58
C SER A 54 5.17 -18.71 -0.69
N ARG A 55 4.16 -19.45 -0.17
CA ARG A 55 4.10 -20.90 -0.30
C ARG A 55 3.99 -21.34 -1.75
N LYS A 56 3.14 -20.65 -2.54
CA LYS A 56 2.94 -20.95 -3.96
C LYS A 56 4.24 -20.83 -4.76
N GLU A 57 5.12 -19.92 -4.37
CA GLU A 57 6.41 -19.67 -5.02
C GLU A 57 7.61 -20.37 -4.31
N GLY A 58 7.36 -21.21 -3.32
CA GLY A 58 8.42 -21.95 -2.61
C GLY A 58 9.29 -21.07 -1.71
N LEU A 59 8.80 -19.87 -1.32
CA LEU A 59 9.53 -18.95 -0.45
C LEU A 59 9.22 -19.19 1.04
N SER A 60 10.15 -18.78 1.92
CA SER A 60 9.93 -18.78 3.36
C SER A 60 8.78 -17.82 3.73
N LEU A 61 8.04 -18.12 4.80
CA LEU A 61 6.93 -17.26 5.23
C LEU A 61 7.45 -16.04 6.02
N PHE A 62 6.87 -14.87 5.79
CA PHE A 62 7.18 -13.69 6.57
C PHE A 62 6.32 -13.58 7.84
N TYR A 63 5.04 -13.89 7.76
CA TYR A 63 4.12 -13.78 8.89
C TYR A 63 4.04 -15.10 9.66
N LYS A 64 4.30 -15.07 10.97
CA LYS A 64 3.98 -16.17 11.90
C LYS A 64 2.48 -16.15 12.15
N VAL A 65 1.82 -17.30 11.97
CA VAL A 65 0.36 -17.42 12.12
C VAL A 65 0.05 -18.41 13.23
N LYS A 66 -0.87 -18.01 14.12
CA LYS A 66 -1.43 -18.87 15.16
C LYS A 66 -2.95 -18.71 15.16
N ASN A 67 -3.70 -19.80 15.07
CA ASN A 67 -5.17 -19.81 15.05
C ASN A 67 -5.76 -18.85 13.98
N GLY A 68 -5.21 -18.88 12.75
CA GLY A 68 -5.66 -18.04 11.63
C GLY A 68 -5.33 -16.55 11.75
N ARG A 69 -4.55 -16.14 12.74
CA ARG A 69 -4.15 -14.73 12.95
C ARG A 69 -2.64 -14.58 12.96
N VAL A 70 -2.18 -13.45 12.45
CA VAL A 70 -0.77 -13.08 12.53
C VAL A 70 -0.39 -12.86 13.99
N ALA A 71 0.64 -13.57 14.42
CA ALA A 71 1.18 -13.53 15.78
C ALA A 71 2.62 -12.99 15.85
N GLY A 72 3.20 -12.59 14.72
CA GLY A 72 4.54 -12.01 14.63
C GLY A 72 5.15 -12.11 13.25
N PHE A 73 6.39 -11.68 13.13
CA PHE A 73 7.13 -11.55 11.87
C PHE A 73 8.43 -12.37 11.90
N ILE A 74 8.86 -12.82 10.72
CA ILE A 74 10.16 -13.48 10.50
C ILE A 74 11.03 -12.54 9.68
N LEU A 75 11.78 -11.67 10.34
CA LEU A 75 12.53 -10.57 9.72
C LEU A 75 13.70 -11.01 8.81
N LYS A 76 14.06 -12.29 8.83
CA LYS A 76 15.04 -12.89 7.90
C LYS A 76 14.37 -13.61 6.72
N SER A 77 13.05 -13.52 6.57
CA SER A 77 12.31 -14.17 5.49
C SER A 77 12.43 -13.39 4.19
N GLU A 78 12.58 -14.12 3.08
CA GLU A 78 12.46 -13.60 1.71
C GLU A 78 11.02 -13.66 1.17
N GLY A 79 10.08 -14.10 1.98
CA GLY A 79 8.69 -14.24 1.60
C GLY A 79 7.99 -12.91 1.38
N TYR A 80 6.87 -13.00 0.69
CA TYR A 80 6.00 -11.85 0.47
C TYR A 80 5.42 -11.30 1.77
N ARG A 81 5.29 -9.99 1.81
CA ARG A 81 4.70 -9.21 2.89
C ARG A 81 4.11 -7.90 2.34
N MET A 82 3.39 -7.16 3.12
CA MET A 82 3.14 -5.76 2.84
C MET A 82 4.44 -4.96 2.99
N PRO A 83 4.61 -3.84 2.26
CA PRO A 83 5.75 -2.95 2.49
C PRO A 83 5.73 -2.39 3.91
N THR A 84 6.88 -2.05 4.45
CA THR A 84 6.92 -1.20 5.64
C THR A 84 6.49 0.23 5.27
N GLU A 85 6.04 1.01 6.26
CA GLU A 85 5.70 2.42 6.03
C GLU A 85 6.88 3.19 5.41
N SER A 86 8.10 2.89 5.85
CA SER A 86 9.32 3.52 5.32
C SER A 86 9.58 3.15 3.86
N GLU A 87 9.39 1.89 3.49
CA GLU A 87 9.54 1.42 2.10
C GLU A 87 8.46 2.03 1.20
N TRP A 88 7.20 2.03 1.66
CA TRP A 88 6.10 2.66 0.94
C TRP A 88 6.38 4.15 0.69
N THR A 89 6.72 4.89 1.75
CA THR A 89 6.98 6.33 1.69
C THR A 89 8.18 6.66 0.79
N TRP A 90 9.26 5.88 0.88
CA TRP A 90 10.42 6.05 0.01
C TRP A 90 10.07 5.80 -1.46
N SER A 91 9.28 4.77 -1.73
CA SER A 91 8.85 4.42 -3.08
C SER A 91 7.91 5.47 -3.68
N ALA A 92 7.03 6.04 -2.87
CA ALA A 92 6.08 7.08 -3.28
C ALA A 92 6.75 8.42 -3.57
N ARG A 93 7.68 8.86 -2.70
CA ARG A 93 8.25 10.21 -2.71
C ARG A 93 9.46 10.41 -3.61
N SER A 94 9.84 9.42 -4.39
CA SER A 94 11.05 9.49 -5.20
C SER A 94 10.99 10.59 -6.25
N THR A 95 12.01 11.43 -6.24
CA THR A 95 12.29 12.40 -7.30
C THR A 95 13.70 12.18 -7.85
N ASP A 96 13.92 12.54 -9.12
CA ASP A 96 15.25 12.54 -9.74
C ASP A 96 16.09 13.75 -9.29
N SER A 97 15.50 14.66 -8.55
CA SER A 97 16.12 15.94 -8.20
C SER A 97 16.71 15.93 -6.81
N LYS A 98 18.02 16.10 -6.71
CA LYS A 98 18.71 16.39 -5.45
C LYS A 98 18.23 17.70 -4.81
N LYS A 99 17.63 18.62 -5.59
CA LYS A 99 17.16 19.94 -5.13
C LYS A 99 15.76 19.93 -4.53
N SER A 100 14.95 18.89 -4.79
CA SER A 100 13.60 18.77 -4.24
C SER A 100 13.34 17.30 -3.85
N PRO A 101 13.96 16.84 -2.76
CA PRO A 101 14.03 15.41 -2.44
C PRO A 101 12.69 14.82 -2.00
N ASN A 102 11.68 15.65 -1.68
CA ASN A 102 10.42 15.17 -1.12
C ASN A 102 9.22 15.78 -1.83
N LEU A 103 8.46 14.93 -2.51
CA LEU A 103 7.13 15.30 -2.99
C LEU A 103 6.15 15.38 -1.81
N VAL A 104 5.33 16.43 -1.81
CA VAL A 104 4.23 16.61 -0.86
C VAL A 104 3.04 15.76 -1.30
N PHE A 105 2.70 15.84 -2.60
CA PHE A 105 1.56 15.17 -3.21
C PHE A 105 2.01 14.23 -4.35
N PRO A 106 1.16 13.29 -4.76
CA PRO A 106 1.46 12.38 -5.88
C PRO A 106 1.81 13.08 -7.20
N TRP A 107 1.22 14.23 -7.46
CA TRP A 107 1.44 15.02 -8.68
C TRP A 107 2.53 16.11 -8.53
N GLY A 108 3.12 16.30 -7.36
CA GLY A 108 4.17 17.30 -7.11
C GLY A 108 3.95 18.11 -5.85
N ASN A 109 4.42 19.36 -5.86
CA ASN A 109 4.40 20.24 -4.67
C ASN A 109 3.43 21.42 -4.81
N LYS A 110 2.69 21.50 -5.90
CA LYS A 110 1.81 22.64 -6.19
C LYS A 110 0.35 22.20 -6.30
N MET A 111 -0.55 23.09 -5.92
CA MET A 111 -1.98 23.02 -6.17
C MET A 111 -2.37 24.01 -7.27
N PRO A 112 -3.51 23.84 -7.96
CA PRO A 112 -4.43 22.69 -7.87
C PRO A 112 -3.90 21.42 -8.54
N LEU A 113 -4.65 20.31 -8.37
CA LEU A 113 -4.39 19.08 -9.11
C LEU A 113 -4.46 19.35 -10.61
N ILE A 114 -3.60 18.66 -11.36
CA ILE A 114 -3.66 18.66 -12.82
C ILE A 114 -4.43 17.43 -13.30
N LYS A 115 -5.01 17.52 -14.49
CA LYS A 115 -5.73 16.38 -15.11
C LYS A 115 -4.84 15.13 -15.16
N GLY A 116 -5.38 14.01 -14.72
CA GLY A 116 -4.68 12.71 -14.71
C GLY A 116 -3.71 12.54 -13.52
N SER A 117 -3.85 13.33 -12.46
CA SER A 117 -3.03 13.21 -11.23
C SER A 117 -3.27 11.91 -10.46
N GLY A 118 -4.43 11.29 -10.58
CA GLY A 118 -4.84 10.08 -9.88
C GLY A 118 -6.36 10.00 -9.75
N ASN A 119 -6.86 8.96 -9.13
CA ASN A 119 -8.28 8.76 -8.83
C ASN A 119 -8.58 9.26 -7.41
N TYR A 120 -9.37 10.31 -7.31
CA TYR A 120 -9.75 10.99 -6.06
C TYR A 120 -11.23 11.32 -6.05
N ALA A 121 -11.78 11.85 -4.96
CA ALA A 121 -13.16 12.34 -4.91
C ALA A 121 -13.30 13.56 -5.85
N ASP A 122 -13.61 13.28 -7.10
CA ASP A 122 -13.82 14.26 -8.16
C ASP A 122 -15.29 14.71 -8.25
N GLU A 123 -15.63 15.48 -9.24
CA GLU A 123 -17.02 15.95 -9.45
C GLU A 123 -18.03 14.82 -9.78
N SER A 124 -17.58 13.63 -10.11
CA SER A 124 -18.42 12.44 -10.33
C SER A 124 -18.68 11.62 -9.06
N TYR A 125 -17.94 11.92 -7.99
CA TYR A 125 -18.04 11.25 -6.70
C TYR A 125 -19.44 11.41 -6.09
N LYS A 126 -20.09 10.29 -5.80
CA LYS A 126 -21.47 10.24 -5.27
C LYS A 126 -21.54 9.97 -3.76
N GLY A 127 -20.39 10.00 -3.08
CA GLY A 127 -20.30 9.78 -1.65
C GLY A 127 -20.71 11.00 -0.82
N SER A 128 -19.98 11.26 0.24
CA SER A 128 -20.24 12.39 1.13
C SER A 128 -20.05 13.75 0.42
N SER A 129 -20.44 14.79 1.07
CA SER A 129 -20.57 16.17 0.54
C SER A 129 -19.29 16.86 0.05
N SER A 130 -18.14 16.22 0.11
CA SER A 130 -16.85 16.86 -0.22
C SER A 130 -16.18 16.19 -1.42
N TYR A 131 -15.91 16.98 -2.44
CA TYR A 131 -15.15 16.58 -3.63
C TYR A 131 -14.18 17.68 -4.06
N ILE A 132 -13.26 17.36 -4.95
CA ILE A 132 -12.28 18.32 -5.49
C ILE A 132 -12.92 19.07 -6.66
N PRO A 133 -13.18 20.38 -6.53
CA PRO A 133 -13.82 21.14 -7.58
C PRO A 133 -12.90 21.29 -8.80
N ASN A 134 -13.50 21.30 -9.99
CA ASN A 134 -12.80 21.41 -11.29
C ASN A 134 -11.81 20.26 -11.56
N TYR A 135 -12.01 19.12 -10.91
CA TYR A 135 -11.26 17.89 -11.17
C TYR A 135 -12.20 16.80 -11.65
N ARG A 136 -11.79 16.08 -12.70
CA ARG A 136 -12.49 14.91 -13.23
C ARG A 136 -11.47 13.88 -13.67
N ASP A 137 -11.45 12.73 -13.03
CA ASP A 137 -10.58 11.60 -13.36
C ASP A 137 -11.28 10.53 -14.21
N GLY A 138 -12.60 10.52 -14.20
CA GLY A 138 -13.44 9.61 -14.98
C GLY A 138 -13.93 8.38 -14.22
N PHE A 139 -13.65 8.29 -12.93
CA PHE A 139 -14.04 7.15 -12.10
C PHE A 139 -14.77 7.65 -10.81
N PRO A 140 -16.08 7.39 -10.67
CA PRO A 140 -16.82 7.81 -9.47
C PRO A 140 -16.46 6.98 -8.22
N GLU A 141 -15.73 5.88 -8.40
CA GLU A 141 -15.20 4.98 -7.39
C GLU A 141 -13.81 4.48 -7.85
N ARG A 142 -13.37 3.30 -7.40
CA ARG A 142 -12.10 2.68 -7.79
C ARG A 142 -11.92 2.57 -9.30
N SER A 143 -10.75 2.86 -9.78
CA SER A 143 -10.33 2.61 -11.17
C SER A 143 -9.58 1.27 -11.28
N PRO A 144 -9.49 0.64 -12.46
CA PRO A 144 -8.53 -0.41 -12.72
C PRO A 144 -7.11 0.04 -12.35
N VAL A 145 -6.32 -0.84 -11.73
CA VAL A 145 -4.94 -0.51 -11.34
C VAL A 145 -4.13 -0.04 -12.55
N GLY A 146 -3.28 0.96 -12.36
CA GLY A 146 -2.47 1.50 -13.45
C GLY A 146 -3.22 2.40 -14.45
N SER A 147 -4.43 2.86 -14.12
CA SER A 147 -5.18 3.79 -14.98
C SER A 147 -4.53 5.17 -15.10
N PHE A 148 -3.66 5.52 -14.18
CA PHE A 148 -2.97 6.81 -14.15
C PHE A 148 -1.48 6.66 -14.36
N LYS A 149 -0.78 7.78 -14.46
CA LYS A 149 0.66 7.78 -14.74
C LYS A 149 1.45 7.23 -13.56
N ALA A 150 2.37 6.30 -13.83
CA ALA A 150 3.34 5.85 -12.85
C ALA A 150 4.23 6.99 -12.33
N ASN A 151 4.67 6.87 -11.09
CA ASN A 151 5.70 7.76 -10.54
C ASN A 151 7.07 7.51 -11.22
N LYS A 152 8.10 8.24 -10.80
CA LYS A 152 9.46 8.15 -11.36
C LYS A 152 10.14 6.77 -11.21
N ARG A 153 9.62 5.91 -10.35
CA ARG A 153 10.10 4.54 -10.16
C ARG A 153 9.29 3.50 -10.93
N GLY A 154 8.33 3.92 -11.77
CA GLY A 154 7.44 3.02 -12.50
C GLY A 154 6.35 2.40 -11.63
N ILE A 155 6.05 2.97 -10.45
CA ILE A 155 5.04 2.48 -9.53
C ILE A 155 3.78 3.32 -9.70
N TYR A 156 2.63 2.63 -9.84
CA TYR A 156 1.33 3.24 -10.06
C TYR A 156 0.57 3.42 -8.74
N ASP A 157 -0.35 4.37 -8.76
CA ASP A 157 -1.41 4.55 -7.76
C ASP A 157 -0.89 4.67 -6.31
N MET A 158 0.34 5.24 -6.12
CA MET A 158 0.90 5.51 -4.79
C MET A 158 0.16 6.61 -4.02
N GLY A 159 -0.88 7.17 -4.60
CA GLY A 159 -1.83 8.09 -4.02
C GLY A 159 -3.00 8.24 -4.96
N GLY A 160 -4.21 8.15 -4.43
CA GLY A 160 -5.46 7.94 -5.18
C GLY A 160 -5.76 6.45 -5.33
N ASN A 161 -6.85 6.12 -5.96
CA ASN A 161 -7.43 4.80 -6.13
C ASN A 161 -7.82 4.15 -4.81
N VAL A 162 -6.91 3.44 -4.12
CA VAL A 162 -7.17 2.95 -2.76
C VAL A 162 -6.04 3.32 -1.81
N SER A 163 -6.38 3.59 -0.57
CA SER A 163 -5.41 3.64 0.53
C SER A 163 -4.85 2.25 0.78
N GLU A 164 -3.65 2.14 1.32
CA GLU A 164 -2.94 0.88 1.39
C GLU A 164 -2.50 0.51 2.80
N PHE A 165 -2.85 -0.69 3.24
CA PHE A 165 -2.24 -1.29 4.41
C PHE A 165 -0.73 -1.44 4.21
N VAL A 166 0.03 -1.07 5.23
CA VAL A 166 1.45 -1.40 5.34
C VAL A 166 1.71 -2.34 6.52
N ASN A 167 2.91 -2.86 6.62
CA ASN A 167 3.26 -3.85 7.64
C ASN A 167 3.23 -3.30 9.06
N ASP A 168 3.54 -2.03 9.25
CA ASP A 168 3.83 -1.41 10.53
C ASP A 168 2.56 -1.24 11.38
N PHE A 169 2.67 -1.52 12.67
CA PHE A 169 1.66 -1.05 13.61
C PHE A 169 1.68 0.48 13.70
N TYR A 170 0.50 1.06 13.86
CA TYR A 170 0.39 2.50 14.03
C TYR A 170 0.95 2.94 15.40
N SER A 171 1.71 4.02 15.38
CA SER A 171 2.12 4.74 16.57
C SER A 171 2.40 6.21 16.24
N ILE A 172 2.20 7.05 17.23
CA ILE A 172 2.63 8.44 17.15
C ILE A 172 4.16 8.43 17.30
N MET A 173 4.84 8.84 16.23
CA MET A 173 6.29 8.96 16.27
C MET A 173 6.68 10.31 16.86
N ASN A 174 7.38 10.30 17.96
CA ASN A 174 8.01 11.51 18.49
C ASN A 174 9.12 11.93 17.53
N ASN A 175 9.15 13.23 17.24
CA ASN A 175 10.22 13.80 16.43
C ASN A 175 11.53 13.64 17.20
N SER A 176 12.41 12.77 16.74
CA SER A 176 13.74 12.58 17.32
C SER A 176 14.78 12.76 16.22
N ASP A 177 15.90 13.36 16.55
CA ASP A 177 17.05 13.49 15.64
C ASP A 177 17.75 12.13 15.33
N LYS A 178 17.15 11.04 15.80
CA LYS A 178 17.69 9.68 15.60
C LYS A 178 17.38 9.18 14.18
N THR A 179 18.40 8.71 13.52
CA THR A 179 18.25 7.95 12.27
C THR A 179 17.91 6.50 12.61
N TYR A 180 16.74 6.05 12.21
CA TYR A 180 16.35 4.65 12.28
C TYR A 180 16.82 3.91 11.02
N ILE A 181 17.25 2.66 11.17
CA ILE A 181 17.67 1.78 10.08
C ILE A 181 16.61 0.71 9.90
N ASP A 182 16.13 0.54 8.66
CA ASP A 182 15.12 -0.48 8.26
C ASP A 182 13.96 -0.59 9.24
N LEU A 183 13.38 0.58 9.61
CA LEU A 183 12.28 0.68 10.56
C LEU A 183 11.09 -0.16 10.09
N THR A 184 10.58 -1.01 10.96
CA THR A 184 9.41 -1.88 10.75
C THR A 184 8.24 -1.53 11.67
N GLY A 185 8.27 -0.34 12.26
CA GLY A 185 7.28 0.10 13.25
C GLY A 185 7.46 -0.54 14.63
N PRO A 186 6.57 -0.23 15.57
CA PRO A 186 6.59 -0.83 16.91
C PRO A 186 6.18 -2.32 16.86
N ALA A 187 6.61 -3.08 17.86
CA ALA A 187 6.33 -4.52 17.94
C ALA A 187 4.84 -4.85 18.20
N ARG A 188 4.06 -3.87 18.64
CA ARG A 188 2.63 -4.00 18.99
C ARG A 188 1.92 -2.67 18.73
N GLY A 189 0.62 -2.74 18.41
CA GLY A 189 -0.28 -1.60 18.25
C GLY A 189 -1.73 -2.05 18.26
N ARG A 190 -2.65 -1.09 18.22
CA ARG A 190 -4.11 -1.37 18.13
C ARG A 190 -4.49 -1.66 16.69
N GLY A 191 -3.95 -0.89 15.76
CA GLY A 191 -4.15 -1.02 14.33
C GLY A 191 -2.83 -0.89 13.57
N HIS A 192 -2.91 -1.06 12.27
CA HIS A 192 -1.78 -0.92 11.36
C HIS A 192 -1.85 0.42 10.62
N VAL A 193 -0.72 0.89 10.17
CA VAL A 193 -0.65 2.12 9.38
C VAL A 193 -1.31 1.88 8.02
N VAL A 194 -2.14 2.83 7.61
CA VAL A 194 -2.71 2.97 6.27
C VAL A 194 -2.07 4.18 5.60
N LYS A 195 -1.63 4.02 4.37
CA LYS A 195 -0.92 5.03 3.58
C LYS A 195 -1.64 5.35 2.29
N GLY A 196 -1.39 6.55 1.79
CA GLY A 196 -1.98 7.04 0.55
C GLY A 196 -3.39 7.57 0.73
N SER A 197 -3.79 8.44 -0.20
CA SER A 197 -5.17 8.84 -0.41
C SER A 197 -5.89 7.81 -1.28
N ASN A 198 -7.20 7.89 -1.35
CA ASN A 198 -8.06 6.98 -2.10
C ASN A 198 -9.06 7.75 -2.98
N TRP A 199 -9.93 7.03 -3.68
CA TRP A 199 -10.96 7.58 -4.56
C TRP A 199 -12.02 8.45 -3.85
N GLY A 200 -12.13 8.35 -2.50
CA GLY A 200 -13.00 9.19 -1.67
C GLY A 200 -12.28 10.39 -1.04
N SER A 201 -10.97 10.53 -1.24
CA SER A 201 -10.19 11.61 -0.62
C SER A 201 -10.32 12.92 -1.39
N SER A 202 -10.62 14.02 -0.68
CA SER A 202 -10.75 15.36 -1.24
C SER A 202 -10.01 16.46 -0.49
N ASN A 203 -9.64 16.25 0.78
CA ASN A 203 -9.00 17.28 1.57
C ASN A 203 -7.46 17.25 1.47
N LEU A 204 -6.84 18.41 1.59
CA LEU A 204 -5.39 18.58 1.43
C LEU A 204 -4.54 17.74 2.37
N THR A 205 -5.05 17.38 3.54
CA THR A 205 -4.30 16.58 4.51
C THR A 205 -4.17 15.14 4.04
N GLU A 206 -5.27 14.56 3.60
CA GLU A 206 -5.32 13.17 3.09
C GLU A 206 -4.54 13.00 1.79
N LEU A 207 -4.57 14.00 0.91
CA LEU A 207 -3.89 13.99 -0.37
C LEU A 207 -2.35 14.00 -0.26
N ARG A 208 -1.79 14.24 0.92
CA ARG A 208 -0.34 14.29 1.14
C ARG A 208 0.24 12.89 1.33
N TYR A 209 1.40 12.64 0.75
CA TYR A 209 2.17 11.43 1.03
C TYR A 209 2.55 11.24 2.52
N SER A 210 2.54 12.32 3.32
CA SER A 210 2.78 12.26 4.75
C SER A 210 1.58 11.79 5.56
N TYR A 211 0.39 11.77 4.96
CA TYR A 211 -0.82 11.32 5.65
C TYR A 211 -0.66 9.87 6.12
N ARG A 212 -1.18 9.62 7.29
CA ARG A 212 -1.19 8.32 7.96
C ARG A 212 -2.53 8.14 8.63
N ASP A 213 -3.10 6.99 8.44
CA ASP A 213 -4.29 6.57 9.16
C ASP A 213 -4.01 5.25 9.90
N GLU A 214 -4.94 4.83 10.75
CA GLU A 214 -4.86 3.60 11.54
C GLU A 214 -6.08 2.74 11.26
N SER A 215 -5.86 1.52 10.78
CA SER A 215 -6.91 0.49 10.72
C SER A 215 -6.32 -0.92 10.81
N SER A 216 -7.16 -1.88 11.17
CA SER A 216 -6.91 -3.32 11.00
C SER A 216 -8.06 -3.99 10.24
N GLN A 217 -9.15 -3.25 10.03
CA GLN A 217 -10.30 -3.65 9.22
C GLN A 217 -10.31 -2.79 7.96
N GLY A 218 -10.51 -3.42 6.81
CA GLY A 218 -10.66 -2.70 5.57
C GLY A 218 -12.09 -2.22 5.37
N ASP A 219 -12.20 -1.27 4.48
CA ASP A 219 -13.43 -0.71 3.94
C ASP A 219 -13.39 -0.77 2.42
N ASN A 220 -14.28 -0.07 1.74
CA ASN A 220 -14.30 -0.01 0.28
C ASN A 220 -13.23 0.92 -0.33
N GLU A 221 -12.44 1.58 0.49
CA GLU A 221 -11.39 2.53 0.11
C GLU A 221 -9.98 2.05 0.43
N THR A 222 -9.85 0.93 1.18
CA THR A 222 -8.55 0.41 1.66
C THR A 222 -8.24 -0.94 1.03
N GLY A 223 -7.09 -1.02 0.37
CA GLY A 223 -6.49 -2.22 -0.20
C GLY A 223 -5.05 -2.44 0.29
N PHE A 224 -4.20 -3.05 -0.51
CA PHE A 224 -2.79 -3.23 -0.21
C PHE A 224 -1.95 -3.54 -1.44
N ARG A 225 -0.64 -3.38 -1.33
CA ARG A 225 0.35 -3.91 -2.26
C ARG A 225 1.34 -4.83 -1.56
N ILE A 226 2.09 -5.62 -2.34
CA ILE A 226 3.05 -6.57 -1.80
C ILE A 226 4.49 -6.11 -2.00
N ALA A 227 5.35 -6.53 -1.08
CA ALA A 227 6.79 -6.38 -1.13
C ALA A 227 7.49 -7.67 -0.70
N ARG A 228 8.79 -7.78 -0.95
CA ARG A 228 9.67 -8.77 -0.35
C ARG A 228 11.11 -8.26 -0.33
N TRP A 229 11.89 -8.68 0.64
CA TRP A 229 13.31 -8.36 0.64
C TRP A 229 14.09 -9.22 -0.35
N LEU A 230 15.10 -8.64 -0.94
CA LEU A 230 16.13 -9.37 -1.65
C LEU A 230 17.26 -9.65 -0.66
N ILE A 231 17.27 -10.84 -0.07
CA ILE A 231 18.35 -11.32 0.80
C ILE A 231 19.39 -11.99 -0.09
N GLY A 232 20.61 -11.45 -0.12
CA GLY A 232 21.70 -12.09 -0.83
C GLY A 232 22.13 -13.36 -0.12
N LYS A 233 22.58 -14.38 -0.85
CA LYS A 233 23.10 -15.64 -0.28
C LYS A 233 24.31 -15.44 0.66
N SER A 234 24.81 -14.21 0.82
CA SER A 234 25.94 -13.89 1.69
C SER A 234 25.58 -13.64 3.15
N ASP A 235 24.29 -13.54 3.50
CA ASP A 235 23.87 -13.21 4.86
C ASP A 235 23.55 -14.45 5.72
N GLU A 236 23.79 -15.68 5.22
CA GLU A 236 23.59 -16.93 5.95
C GLU A 236 24.72 -17.27 6.93
N ASN A 237 25.84 -16.51 6.96
CA ASN A 237 27.03 -16.83 7.74
C ASN A 237 27.41 -15.76 8.80
N ASN A 238 26.42 -15.05 9.38
CA ASN A 238 26.70 -14.21 10.55
C ASN A 238 25.65 -14.39 11.66
#